data_9b8508227a79c0ae5c5447d82c3fb694
#
_entry.id   9b8508227a79c0ae5c5447d82c3fb694
#
_cell.length_a   1.000
_cell.length_b   1.000
_cell.length_c   1.000
_cell.angle_alpha   90.00
_cell.angle_beta   90.00
_cell.angle_gamma   90.00
#
_symmetry.space_group_name_H-M   'P 1'
#
loop_
_entity.id
_entity.type
_entity.pdbx_description
1 polymer ?
#
loop_
_entity_poly.entity_id
_entity_poly.type
_entity_poly.pdbx_seq_one_letter_code
_entity_poly.pdbx_strand_id
1 'polypeptide(L)'
;MHQLSELHSSYKLNNGLNSVDASILYTFRRCPYAIRARMVLAYSKIKVEQREVELKNKPQEMLLASPKGTVPVLILENGRVIDESIDIMIWALTQFDPDGWLSVGEKDKWHELIRLNDIKFKPILDHYKYPQKSEKKDPLYYREEAQEYLYKLNSLLIKNHFLLANRINIADIALFPFIRQFYMVDPQWFAQSDYKSLHSWLQFFLNSELFLTVMKKPISG
;
A
#
# COMPACT_ATOMS: atom_id res chain seq x y z
N MET A 1 11.28 -22.47 -18.21
CA MET A 1 12.28 -21.39 -17.98
C MET A 1 12.15 -20.23 -18.97
N HIS A 2 10.95 -19.91 -19.50
CA HIS A 2 10.80 -18.88 -20.55
C HIS A 2 9.72 -17.82 -20.25
N GLN A 3 9.16 -17.75 -19.03
CA GLN A 3 8.10 -16.79 -18.68
C GLN A 3 8.51 -15.70 -17.64
N LEU A 4 9.75 -15.67 -17.22
CA LEU A 4 10.27 -14.60 -16.32
C LEU A 4 10.79 -13.37 -17.07
N SER A 5 10.84 -13.41 -18.42
CA SER A 5 11.38 -12.30 -19.23
C SER A 5 10.36 -11.21 -19.59
N GLU A 6 9.06 -11.47 -19.50
CA GLU A 6 8.05 -10.50 -19.94
C GLU A 6 7.62 -9.49 -18.87
N LEU A 7 7.93 -9.72 -17.59
CA LEU A 7 7.69 -8.75 -16.51
C LEU A 7 8.72 -7.60 -16.47
N HIS A 8 9.75 -7.63 -17.31
CA HIS A 8 10.82 -6.63 -17.33
C HIS A 8 10.57 -5.45 -18.30
N SER A 9 9.44 -5.43 -19.01
CA SER A 9 9.26 -4.52 -20.15
C SER A 9 8.63 -3.16 -19.82
N SER A 10 8.25 -2.86 -18.59
CA SER A 10 7.63 -1.56 -18.28
C SER A 10 8.51 -0.58 -17.49
N TYR A 11 9.77 -0.92 -17.25
CA TYR A 11 10.68 -0.02 -16.55
C TYR A 11 11.33 0.96 -17.55
N LYS A 12 10.75 2.13 -17.66
CA LYS A 12 11.37 3.23 -18.42
C LYS A 12 12.70 3.61 -17.75
N LEU A 13 13.80 3.37 -18.46
CA LEU A 13 15.07 4.04 -18.19
C LEU A 13 14.87 5.53 -18.51
N ASN A 14 14.62 6.35 -17.49
CA ASN A 14 14.72 7.81 -17.64
C ASN A 14 16.21 8.17 -17.72
N ASN A 15 16.71 8.29 -18.92
CA ASN A 15 18.05 8.78 -19.20
C ASN A 15 18.15 10.24 -18.72
N GLY A 16 18.81 10.48 -17.60
CA GLY A 16 19.12 11.85 -17.15
C GLY A 16 19.20 12.08 -15.64
N LEU A 17 18.79 11.14 -14.81
CA LEU A 17 19.05 11.25 -13.37
C LEU A 17 20.45 10.71 -13.06
N ASN A 18 21.30 11.56 -12.49
CA ASN A 18 22.58 11.13 -11.95
C ASN A 18 22.36 10.10 -10.83
N SER A 19 23.31 9.18 -10.63
CA SER A 19 23.33 8.30 -9.46
C SER A 19 23.21 9.13 -8.19
N VAL A 20 22.39 8.68 -7.23
CA VAL A 20 22.24 9.33 -5.91
C VAL A 20 23.05 8.54 -4.90
N ASP A 21 23.56 9.22 -3.86
CA ASP A 21 24.40 8.59 -2.83
C ASP A 21 23.64 7.54 -1.99
N ALA A 22 22.30 7.62 -1.98
CA ALA A 22 21.40 6.66 -1.35
C ALA A 22 20.07 6.61 -2.07
N SER A 23 19.37 5.48 -2.02
CA SER A 23 18.01 5.40 -2.56
C SER A 23 17.06 6.36 -1.84
N ILE A 24 16.23 7.08 -2.61
CA ILE A 24 15.32 8.11 -2.10
C ILE A 24 13.88 7.65 -2.26
N LEU A 25 13.09 7.72 -1.19
CA LEU A 25 11.65 7.47 -1.22
C LEU A 25 10.88 8.77 -0.98
N TYR A 26 10.26 9.31 -2.02
CA TYR A 26 9.24 10.35 -1.87
C TYR A 26 7.96 9.72 -1.34
N THR A 27 7.47 10.21 -0.21
CA THR A 27 6.38 9.57 0.52
C THR A 27 5.43 10.61 1.11
N PHE A 28 4.23 10.18 1.48
CA PHE A 28 3.32 10.95 2.30
C PHE A 28 2.78 10.06 3.42
N ARG A 29 3.00 10.46 4.66
CA ARG A 29 2.79 9.62 5.84
C ARG A 29 1.42 8.95 5.90
N ARG A 30 0.35 9.69 5.53
CA ARG A 30 -1.04 9.20 5.60
C ARG A 30 -1.55 8.55 4.31
N CYS A 31 -0.78 8.53 3.25
CA CYS A 31 -1.16 7.90 1.98
C CYS A 31 -1.09 6.37 2.11
N PRO A 32 -2.18 5.63 1.84
CA PRO A 32 -2.18 4.16 1.98
C PRO A 32 -1.20 3.48 1.01
N TYR A 33 -1.06 4.01 -0.21
CA TYR A 33 -0.09 3.53 -1.18
C TYR A 33 1.35 3.69 -0.67
N ALA A 34 1.66 4.85 -0.05
CA ALA A 34 2.97 5.09 0.52
C ALA A 34 3.21 4.28 1.81
N ILE A 35 2.17 4.01 2.60
CA ILE A 35 2.28 3.16 3.80
C ILE A 35 2.68 1.74 3.41
N ARG A 36 2.00 1.10 2.43
CA ARG A 36 2.33 -0.27 2.03
C ARG A 36 3.75 -0.40 1.49
N ALA A 37 4.22 0.59 0.73
CA ALA A 37 5.60 0.64 0.25
C ALA A 37 6.61 0.75 1.41
N ARG A 38 6.39 1.69 2.36
CA ARG A 38 7.26 1.81 3.54
C ARG A 38 7.30 0.54 4.39
N MET A 39 6.15 -0.13 4.57
CA MET A 39 6.08 -1.37 5.35
C MET A 39 6.96 -2.45 4.72
N VAL A 40 6.88 -2.65 3.42
CA VAL A 40 7.69 -3.68 2.75
C VAL A 40 9.17 -3.29 2.71
N LEU A 41 9.52 -2.03 2.44
CA LEU A 41 10.90 -1.57 2.49
C LEU A 41 11.53 -1.81 3.87
N ALA A 42 10.80 -1.48 4.94
CA ALA A 42 11.26 -1.71 6.31
C ALA A 42 11.40 -3.21 6.63
N TYR A 43 10.42 -4.03 6.24
CA TYR A 43 10.46 -5.48 6.41
C TYR A 43 11.65 -6.11 5.66
N SER A 44 11.86 -5.71 4.42
CA SER A 44 12.98 -6.14 3.59
C SER A 44 14.32 -5.50 3.99
N LYS A 45 14.38 -4.75 5.11
CA LYS A 45 15.60 -4.09 5.63
C LYS A 45 16.30 -3.17 4.63
N ILE A 46 15.56 -2.65 3.66
CA ILE A 46 16.09 -1.74 2.64
C ILE A 46 16.12 -0.33 3.22
N LYS A 47 17.32 0.23 3.29
CA LYS A 47 17.53 1.61 3.75
C LYS A 47 17.22 2.57 2.62
N VAL A 48 16.39 3.57 2.88
CA VAL A 48 16.08 4.65 1.96
C VAL A 48 16.04 5.98 2.72
N GLU A 49 16.48 7.05 2.07
CA GLU A 49 16.21 8.41 2.53
C GLU A 49 14.71 8.71 2.29
N GLN A 50 13.94 8.88 3.34
CA GLN A 50 12.52 9.21 3.21
C GLN A 50 12.33 10.73 3.13
N ARG A 51 11.76 11.21 2.03
CA ARG A 51 11.39 12.62 1.82
C ARG A 51 9.87 12.76 1.88
N GLU A 52 9.37 13.36 2.97
CA GLU A 52 7.93 13.64 3.12
C GLU A 52 7.52 14.73 2.13
N VAL A 53 6.47 14.45 1.34
CA VAL A 53 6.00 15.35 0.29
C VAL A 53 4.85 16.21 0.78
N GLU A 54 4.96 17.51 0.61
CA GLU A 54 3.84 18.41 0.71
C GLU A 54 3.01 18.34 -0.58
N LEU A 55 1.81 17.75 -0.52
CA LEU A 55 1.01 17.42 -1.72
C LEU A 55 0.62 18.63 -2.58
N LYS A 56 0.57 19.84 -1.97
CA LYS A 56 0.28 21.09 -2.67
C LYS A 56 1.52 21.73 -3.30
N ASN A 57 2.71 21.37 -2.80
CA ASN A 57 4.00 21.90 -3.25
C ASN A 57 4.99 20.73 -3.43
N LYS A 58 4.80 19.97 -4.52
CA LYS A 58 5.60 18.78 -4.78
C LYS A 58 7.01 19.15 -5.24
N PRO A 59 8.06 18.46 -4.74
CA PRO A 59 9.43 18.69 -5.18
C PRO A 59 9.59 18.50 -6.70
N GLN A 60 10.31 19.42 -7.34
CA GLN A 60 10.55 19.34 -8.78
C GLN A 60 11.29 18.06 -9.18
N GLU A 61 12.26 17.63 -8.38
CA GLU A 61 12.99 16.38 -8.60
C GLU A 61 12.05 15.16 -8.63
N MET A 62 11.06 15.12 -7.74
CA MET A 62 10.05 14.07 -7.75
C MET A 62 9.22 14.09 -9.04
N LEU A 63 8.81 15.30 -9.50
CA LEU A 63 8.01 15.46 -10.72
C LEU A 63 8.80 15.12 -11.99
N LEU A 64 10.11 15.37 -12.00
CA LEU A 64 11.00 14.94 -13.08
C LEU A 64 11.18 13.42 -13.09
N ALA A 65 11.30 12.80 -11.91
CA ALA A 65 11.41 11.34 -11.79
C ALA A 65 10.09 10.61 -12.13
N SER A 66 8.96 11.18 -11.71
CA SER A 66 7.62 10.63 -11.98
C SER A 66 6.63 11.74 -12.31
N PRO A 67 6.35 11.99 -13.61
CA PRO A 67 5.40 13.00 -14.05
C PRO A 67 3.96 12.79 -13.58
N LYS A 68 3.61 11.57 -13.12
CA LYS A 68 2.31 11.29 -12.46
C LYS A 68 2.08 12.20 -11.24
N GLY A 69 3.15 12.63 -10.58
CA GLY A 69 3.08 13.49 -9.40
C GLY A 69 2.35 12.83 -8.21
N THR A 70 2.35 11.51 -8.14
CA THR A 70 1.77 10.72 -7.03
C THR A 70 2.86 10.14 -6.14
N VAL A 71 2.52 9.81 -4.90
CA VAL A 71 3.41 9.11 -3.98
C VAL A 71 2.88 7.70 -3.71
N PRO A 72 3.77 6.70 -3.51
CA PRO A 72 5.22 6.80 -3.38
C PRO A 72 5.96 6.87 -4.72
N VAL A 73 7.18 7.45 -4.71
CA VAL A 73 8.17 7.34 -5.78
C VAL A 73 9.49 6.92 -5.16
N LEU A 74 10.06 5.82 -5.63
CA LEU A 74 11.36 5.31 -5.20
C LEU A 74 12.38 5.54 -6.30
N ILE A 75 13.46 6.26 -5.99
CA ILE A 75 14.62 6.44 -6.85
C ILE A 75 15.77 5.64 -6.25
N LEU A 76 16.25 4.65 -6.98
CA LEU A 76 17.38 3.82 -6.56
C LEU A 76 18.72 4.53 -6.77
N GLU A 77 19.78 4.09 -6.09
CA GLU A 77 21.14 4.63 -6.20
C GLU A 77 21.65 4.70 -7.64
N ASN A 78 21.24 3.75 -8.49
CA ASN A 78 21.59 3.73 -9.92
C ASN A 78 20.69 4.62 -10.80
N GLY A 79 19.85 5.47 -10.22
CA GLY A 79 18.93 6.37 -10.92
C GLY A 79 17.65 5.72 -11.45
N ARG A 80 17.46 4.41 -11.27
CA ARG A 80 16.21 3.75 -11.65
C ARG A 80 15.04 4.23 -10.78
N VAL A 81 13.92 4.55 -11.42
CA VAL A 81 12.69 5.01 -10.75
C VAL A 81 11.66 3.89 -10.72
N ILE A 82 11.01 3.71 -9.58
CA ILE A 82 9.86 2.84 -9.36
C ILE A 82 8.76 3.71 -8.75
N ASP A 83 7.67 3.96 -9.46
CA ASP A 83 6.62 4.91 -9.08
C ASP A 83 5.22 4.30 -8.91
N GLU A 84 5.15 2.96 -8.90
CA GLU A 84 3.97 2.22 -8.47
C GLU A 84 4.25 1.51 -7.15
N SER A 85 3.37 1.70 -6.17
CA SER A 85 3.58 1.15 -4.83
C SER A 85 3.66 -0.39 -4.80
N ILE A 86 2.94 -1.08 -5.68
CA ILE A 86 3.03 -2.54 -5.80
C ILE A 86 4.36 -2.96 -6.40
N ASP A 87 4.87 -2.24 -7.40
CA ASP A 87 6.17 -2.55 -7.98
C ASP A 87 7.31 -2.30 -6.98
N ILE A 88 7.18 -1.27 -6.13
CA ILE A 88 8.11 -1.06 -5.00
C ILE A 88 8.05 -2.25 -4.04
N MET A 89 6.84 -2.74 -3.69
CA MET A 89 6.67 -3.89 -2.80
C MET A 89 7.31 -5.15 -3.40
N ILE A 90 7.01 -5.46 -4.66
CA ILE A 90 7.56 -6.63 -5.35
C ILE A 90 9.07 -6.53 -5.44
N TRP A 91 9.61 -5.36 -5.86
CA TRP A 91 11.04 -5.14 -5.94
C TRP A 91 11.71 -5.36 -4.57
N ALA A 92 11.19 -4.79 -3.51
CA ALA A 92 11.76 -4.95 -2.18
C ALA A 92 11.77 -6.42 -1.71
N LEU A 93 10.67 -7.15 -1.92
CA LEU A 93 10.57 -8.56 -1.57
C LEU A 93 11.48 -9.45 -2.45
N THR A 94 11.79 -9.05 -3.68
CA THR A 94 12.80 -9.76 -4.49
C THR A 94 14.23 -9.55 -3.97
N GLN A 95 14.48 -8.46 -3.22
CA GLN A 95 15.79 -8.26 -2.60
C GLN A 95 15.94 -9.07 -1.31
N PHE A 96 14.92 -9.07 -0.43
CA PHE A 96 14.94 -9.80 0.83
C PHE A 96 13.52 -10.06 1.33
N ASP A 97 13.14 -11.34 1.39
CA ASP A 97 11.81 -11.81 1.82
C ASP A 97 11.95 -13.00 2.79
N PRO A 98 12.39 -12.77 4.04
CA PRO A 98 12.74 -13.83 4.98
C PRO A 98 11.57 -14.77 5.32
N ASP A 99 10.34 -14.25 5.35
CA ASP A 99 9.15 -15.03 5.68
C ASP A 99 8.36 -15.49 4.43
N GLY A 100 8.85 -15.15 3.21
CA GLY A 100 8.25 -15.57 1.96
C GLY A 100 6.89 -14.91 1.66
N TRP A 101 6.70 -13.63 2.00
CA TRP A 101 5.43 -12.93 1.77
C TRP A 101 5.00 -12.91 0.30
N LEU A 102 5.98 -12.86 -0.62
CA LEU A 102 5.71 -12.86 -2.05
C LEU A 102 5.32 -14.26 -2.58
N SER A 103 5.83 -15.32 -1.93
CA SER A 103 5.60 -16.70 -2.34
C SER A 103 4.36 -17.35 -1.73
N VAL A 104 3.73 -16.71 -0.71
CA VAL A 104 2.54 -17.21 -0.05
C VAL A 104 1.30 -16.93 -0.86
N GLY A 105 0.52 -17.99 -1.10
CA GLY A 105 -0.68 -17.89 -1.92
C GLY A 105 -0.38 -17.97 -3.42
N GLU A 106 -1.43 -18.15 -4.18
CA GLU A 106 -1.33 -18.14 -5.64
C GLU A 106 -1.18 -16.70 -6.12
N LYS A 107 -0.23 -16.47 -7.03
CA LYS A 107 0.06 -15.14 -7.57
C LYS A 107 -1.20 -14.45 -8.09
N ASP A 108 -2.05 -15.15 -8.81
CA ASP A 108 -3.27 -14.60 -9.39
C ASP A 108 -4.26 -14.12 -8.30
N LYS A 109 -4.30 -14.80 -7.17
CA LYS A 109 -5.20 -14.44 -6.05
C LYS A 109 -4.82 -13.14 -5.37
N TRP A 110 -3.54 -12.94 -5.05
CA TRP A 110 -3.14 -11.69 -4.42
C TRP A 110 -3.19 -10.52 -5.41
N HIS A 111 -2.87 -10.72 -6.69
CA HIS A 111 -3.05 -9.72 -7.73
C HIS A 111 -4.52 -9.29 -7.85
N GLU A 112 -5.45 -10.25 -7.88
CA GLU A 112 -6.88 -9.95 -7.96
C GLU A 112 -7.38 -9.16 -6.75
N LEU A 113 -6.97 -9.53 -5.52
CA LEU A 113 -7.36 -8.80 -4.31
C LEU A 113 -6.84 -7.36 -4.34
N ILE A 114 -5.58 -7.17 -4.73
CA ILE A 114 -4.98 -5.82 -4.84
C ILE A 114 -5.68 -5.00 -5.92
N ARG A 115 -5.96 -5.60 -7.09
CA ARG A 115 -6.68 -4.95 -8.17
C ARG A 115 -8.07 -4.51 -7.73
N LEU A 116 -8.81 -5.37 -7.05
CA LEU A 116 -10.13 -5.04 -6.50
C LEU A 116 -10.05 -3.90 -5.48
N ASN A 117 -9.04 -3.92 -4.62
CA ASN A 117 -8.80 -2.83 -3.67
C ASN A 117 -8.55 -1.50 -4.38
N ASP A 118 -7.62 -1.49 -5.32
CA ASP A 118 -7.12 -0.25 -5.91
C ASP A 118 -8.13 0.34 -6.91
N ILE A 119 -8.87 -0.51 -7.66
CA ILE A 119 -9.78 -0.06 -8.72
C ILE A 119 -11.22 0.13 -8.23
N LYS A 120 -11.71 -0.76 -7.33
CA LYS A 120 -13.11 -0.71 -6.88
C LYS A 120 -13.26 -0.11 -5.48
N PHE A 121 -12.56 -0.66 -4.50
CA PHE A 121 -12.74 -0.24 -3.11
C PHE A 121 -12.18 1.16 -2.84
N LYS A 122 -11.03 1.52 -3.41
CA LYS A 122 -10.40 2.82 -3.15
C LYS A 122 -11.26 4.02 -3.58
N PRO A 123 -11.92 4.04 -4.74
CA PRO A 123 -12.88 5.12 -5.07
C PRO A 123 -14.01 5.24 -4.05
N ILE A 124 -14.61 4.12 -3.62
CA ILE A 124 -15.66 4.09 -2.61
C ILE A 124 -15.14 4.67 -1.28
N LEU A 125 -13.97 4.24 -0.83
CA LEU A 125 -13.30 4.75 0.36
C LEU A 125 -13.06 6.26 0.29
N ASP A 126 -12.65 6.79 -0.87
CA ASP A 126 -12.41 8.23 -1.03
C ASP A 126 -13.70 9.04 -0.89
N HIS A 127 -14.80 8.58 -1.46
CA HIS A 127 -16.10 9.23 -1.31
C HIS A 127 -16.63 9.12 0.14
N TYR A 128 -16.43 7.97 0.80
CA TYR A 128 -16.82 7.81 2.20
C TYR A 128 -16.02 8.74 3.13
N LYS A 129 -14.73 8.87 2.88
CA LYS A 129 -13.81 9.68 3.70
C LYS A 129 -13.90 11.18 3.42
N TYR A 130 -14.23 11.58 2.19
CA TYR A 130 -14.25 12.97 1.73
C TYR A 130 -15.61 13.30 1.11
N PRO A 131 -16.67 13.44 1.91
CA PRO A 131 -18.02 13.65 1.40
C PRO A 131 -18.16 14.89 0.52
N GLN A 132 -17.34 15.93 0.75
CA GLN A 132 -17.31 17.14 -0.09
C GLN A 132 -16.84 16.88 -1.53
N LYS A 133 -16.21 15.74 -1.81
CA LYS A 133 -15.85 15.30 -3.17
C LYS A 133 -16.96 14.51 -3.85
N SER A 134 -17.98 14.15 -3.09
CA SER A 134 -19.15 13.40 -3.56
C SER A 134 -20.31 14.38 -3.75
N GLU A 135 -20.54 14.81 -4.98
CA GLU A 135 -21.59 15.81 -5.27
C GLU A 135 -23.01 15.29 -5.10
N LYS A 136 -23.24 13.99 -4.88
CA LYS A 136 -24.58 13.41 -5.08
C LYS A 136 -25.08 12.41 -4.04
N LYS A 137 -24.25 11.90 -3.11
CA LYS A 137 -24.69 10.84 -2.20
C LYS A 137 -24.17 11.04 -0.78
N ASP A 138 -24.99 10.61 0.20
CA ASP A 138 -24.61 10.54 1.60
C ASP A 138 -23.38 9.64 1.81
N PRO A 139 -22.43 9.98 2.70
CA PRO A 139 -21.34 9.11 3.09
C PRO A 139 -21.77 7.70 3.46
N LEU A 140 -22.93 7.53 4.08
CA LEU A 140 -23.48 6.24 4.46
C LEU A 140 -23.76 5.34 3.25
N TYR A 141 -24.15 5.91 2.11
CA TYR A 141 -24.29 5.15 0.86
C TYR A 141 -22.97 4.47 0.47
N TYR A 142 -21.83 5.19 0.56
CA TYR A 142 -20.53 4.63 0.21
C TYR A 142 -20.04 3.61 1.24
N ARG A 143 -20.46 3.76 2.50
CA ARG A 143 -20.22 2.73 3.52
C ARG A 143 -20.96 1.43 3.16
N GLU A 144 -22.20 1.53 2.72
CA GLU A 144 -22.99 0.38 2.27
C GLU A 144 -22.39 -0.26 1.02
N GLU A 145 -21.99 0.54 0.04
CA GLU A 145 -21.28 0.05 -1.16
C GLU A 145 -19.99 -0.70 -0.84
N ALA A 146 -19.27 -0.28 0.20
CA ALA A 146 -18.06 -0.95 0.64
C ALA A 146 -18.31 -2.33 1.26
N GLN A 147 -19.51 -2.62 1.75
CA GLN A 147 -19.80 -3.81 2.56
C GLN A 147 -19.52 -5.12 1.80
N GLU A 148 -19.81 -5.18 0.51
CA GLU A 148 -19.49 -6.38 -0.31
C GLU A 148 -18.01 -6.72 -0.25
N TYR A 149 -17.16 -5.71 -0.39
CA TYR A 149 -15.71 -5.91 -0.33
C TYR A 149 -15.24 -6.27 1.08
N LEU A 150 -15.75 -5.61 2.11
CA LEU A 150 -15.43 -5.91 3.51
C LEU A 150 -15.86 -7.33 3.90
N TYR A 151 -17.05 -7.75 3.45
CA TYR A 151 -17.56 -9.10 3.66
C TYR A 151 -16.66 -10.15 2.98
N LYS A 152 -16.23 -9.89 1.74
CA LYS A 152 -15.28 -10.77 1.03
C LYS A 152 -13.98 -10.96 1.83
N LEU A 153 -13.38 -9.87 2.32
CA LEU A 153 -12.15 -9.96 3.12
C LEU A 153 -12.40 -10.68 4.45
N ASN A 154 -13.50 -10.37 5.15
CA ASN A 154 -13.85 -11.04 6.39
C ASN A 154 -14.04 -12.55 6.18
N SER A 155 -14.66 -12.97 5.08
CA SER A 155 -14.87 -14.38 4.75
C SER A 155 -13.57 -15.13 4.45
N LEU A 156 -12.57 -14.47 3.87
CA LEU A 156 -11.23 -15.02 3.70
C LEU A 156 -10.54 -15.23 5.06
N LEU A 157 -10.70 -14.26 5.98
CA LEU A 157 -10.10 -14.27 7.32
C LEU A 157 -10.81 -15.21 8.32
N ILE A 158 -12.05 -15.61 8.04
CA ILE A 158 -12.71 -16.70 8.78
C ILE A 158 -12.07 -18.04 8.42
N LYS A 159 -11.63 -18.22 7.18
CA LYS A 159 -11.02 -19.46 6.69
C LYS A 159 -9.54 -19.56 7.03
N ASN A 160 -8.85 -18.43 7.12
CA ASN A 160 -7.41 -18.34 7.33
C ASN A 160 -7.11 -17.26 8.38
N HIS A 161 -5.95 -17.31 9.00
CA HIS A 161 -5.52 -16.24 9.92
C HIS A 161 -5.16 -14.93 9.18
N PHE A 162 -4.74 -15.03 7.90
CA PHE A 162 -4.46 -13.91 7.00
C PHE A 162 -5.19 -14.09 5.67
N LEU A 163 -5.21 -13.10 4.80
CA LEU A 163 -6.11 -13.05 3.65
C LEU A 163 -6.04 -14.28 2.73
N LEU A 164 -4.85 -14.82 2.48
CA LEU A 164 -4.68 -15.94 1.53
C LEU A 164 -4.07 -17.21 2.17
N ALA A 165 -3.68 -17.17 3.44
CA ALA A 165 -3.03 -18.28 4.12
C ALA A 165 -3.08 -18.10 5.65
N ASN A 166 -2.48 -19.05 6.40
CA ASN A 166 -2.32 -18.94 7.85
C ASN A 166 -1.03 -18.18 8.27
N ARG A 167 -0.40 -17.49 7.34
CA ARG A 167 0.74 -16.60 7.57
C ARG A 167 0.63 -15.36 6.71
N ILE A 168 1.30 -14.28 7.14
CA ILE A 168 1.31 -12.99 6.44
C ILE A 168 1.78 -13.18 4.99
N ASN A 169 1.17 -12.45 4.07
CA ASN A 169 1.51 -12.43 2.67
C ASN A 169 1.41 -11.01 2.09
N ILE A 170 1.83 -10.83 0.86
CA ILE A 170 1.85 -9.54 0.18
C ILE A 170 0.45 -8.87 0.14
N ALA A 171 -0.65 -9.63 0.02
CA ALA A 171 -2.00 -9.06 0.00
C ALA A 171 -2.35 -8.40 1.34
N ASP A 172 -1.95 -8.99 2.47
CA ASP A 172 -2.20 -8.41 3.79
C ASP A 172 -1.58 -7.02 3.90
N ILE A 173 -0.31 -6.91 3.54
CA ILE A 173 0.43 -5.64 3.61
C ILE A 173 -0.11 -4.62 2.59
N ALA A 174 -0.50 -5.10 1.40
CA ALA A 174 -1.04 -4.23 0.36
C ALA A 174 -2.40 -3.64 0.73
N LEU A 175 -3.28 -4.40 1.39
CA LEU A 175 -4.65 -4.00 1.67
C LEU A 175 -4.82 -3.31 3.02
N PHE A 176 -4.02 -3.67 4.02
CA PHE A 176 -4.12 -3.15 5.39
C PHE A 176 -4.24 -1.61 5.46
N PRO A 177 -3.43 -0.81 4.76
CA PRO A 177 -3.51 0.65 4.89
C PRO A 177 -4.84 1.25 4.41
N PHE A 178 -5.52 0.58 3.49
CA PHE A 178 -6.82 1.01 2.96
C PHE A 178 -7.95 0.66 3.92
N ILE A 179 -7.96 -0.56 4.46
CA ILE A 179 -8.92 -0.97 5.49
C ILE A 179 -8.74 -0.11 6.74
N ARG A 180 -7.49 0.22 7.12
CA ARG A 180 -7.21 1.19 8.17
C ARG A 180 -7.84 2.55 7.89
N GLN A 181 -7.70 3.08 6.67
CA GLN A 181 -8.32 4.36 6.33
C GLN A 181 -9.84 4.31 6.42
N PHE A 182 -10.45 3.22 5.99
CA PHE A 182 -11.89 3.01 6.08
C PHE A 182 -12.36 2.96 7.53
N TYR A 183 -11.69 2.14 8.35
CA TYR A 183 -11.92 2.04 9.79
C TYR A 183 -11.87 3.42 10.48
N MET A 184 -10.90 4.25 10.12
CA MET A 184 -10.70 5.56 10.76
C MET A 184 -11.81 6.59 10.46
N VAL A 185 -12.70 6.34 9.52
CA VAL A 185 -13.85 7.23 9.26
C VAL A 185 -14.91 7.07 10.36
N ASP A 186 -15.23 5.83 10.73
CA ASP A 186 -16.15 5.50 11.81
C ASP A 186 -15.68 4.22 12.56
N PRO A 187 -14.74 4.37 13.51
CA PRO A 187 -14.20 3.23 14.26
C PRO A 187 -15.24 2.49 15.09
N GLN A 188 -16.25 3.22 15.61
CA GLN A 188 -17.27 2.64 16.46
C GLN A 188 -18.19 1.72 15.63
N TRP A 189 -18.67 2.18 14.50
CA TRP A 189 -19.46 1.37 13.59
C TRP A 189 -18.69 0.12 13.14
N PHE A 190 -17.43 0.28 12.76
CA PHE A 190 -16.61 -0.85 12.29
C PHE A 190 -16.41 -1.91 13.39
N ALA A 191 -16.15 -1.47 14.62
CA ALA A 191 -15.97 -2.39 15.75
C ALA A 191 -17.27 -3.14 16.13
N GLN A 192 -18.44 -2.52 15.90
CA GLN A 192 -19.75 -3.12 16.16
C GLN A 192 -20.28 -3.97 15.00
N SER A 193 -19.69 -3.86 13.81
CA SER A 193 -20.09 -4.60 12.61
C SER A 193 -19.85 -6.12 12.76
N ASP A 194 -20.41 -6.90 11.84
CA ASP A 194 -20.21 -8.37 11.77
C ASP A 194 -18.86 -8.78 11.20
N TYR A 195 -17.99 -7.82 10.86
CA TYR A 195 -16.66 -8.08 10.31
C TYR A 195 -15.62 -8.38 11.40
N LYS A 196 -15.93 -9.31 12.31
CA LYS A 196 -15.09 -9.60 13.50
C LYS A 196 -13.69 -10.08 13.16
N SER A 197 -13.57 -10.97 12.16
CA SER A 197 -12.25 -11.47 11.72
C SER A 197 -11.44 -10.37 11.04
N LEU A 198 -12.08 -9.53 10.22
CA LEU A 198 -11.43 -8.39 9.58
C LEU A 198 -10.99 -7.34 10.62
N HIS A 199 -11.79 -7.11 11.66
CA HIS A 199 -11.43 -6.20 12.74
C HIS A 199 -10.22 -6.73 13.53
N SER A 200 -10.21 -8.02 13.88
CA SER A 200 -9.07 -8.65 14.58
C SER A 200 -7.78 -8.58 13.76
N TRP A 201 -7.86 -8.87 12.45
CA TRP A 201 -6.76 -8.74 11.51
C TRP A 201 -6.26 -7.28 11.41
N LEU A 202 -7.17 -6.32 11.35
CA LEU A 202 -6.83 -4.90 11.36
C LEU A 202 -6.09 -4.51 12.64
N GLN A 203 -6.58 -4.92 13.81
CA GLN A 203 -5.95 -4.64 15.09
C GLN A 203 -4.56 -5.27 15.22
N PHE A 204 -4.37 -6.48 14.68
CA PHE A 204 -3.06 -7.12 14.62
C PHE A 204 -2.04 -6.20 13.92
N PHE A 205 -2.36 -5.68 12.73
CA PHE A 205 -1.44 -4.80 12.01
C PHE A 205 -1.30 -3.42 12.65
N LEU A 206 -2.37 -2.84 13.19
CA LEU A 206 -2.32 -1.55 13.89
C LEU A 206 -1.36 -1.56 15.08
N ASN A 207 -1.24 -2.70 15.76
CA ASN A 207 -0.36 -2.89 16.92
C ASN A 207 1.00 -3.49 16.55
N SER A 208 1.25 -3.82 15.28
CA SER A 208 2.52 -4.39 14.86
C SER A 208 3.66 -3.38 14.96
N GLU A 209 4.83 -3.84 15.42
CA GLU A 209 6.03 -3.02 15.48
C GLU A 209 6.41 -2.45 14.12
N LEU A 210 6.22 -3.25 13.05
CA LEU A 210 6.45 -2.83 11.67
C LEU A 210 5.64 -1.58 11.32
N PHE A 211 4.32 -1.62 11.55
CA PHE A 211 3.45 -0.48 11.24
C PHE A 211 3.75 0.72 12.13
N LEU A 212 3.92 0.52 13.43
CA LEU A 212 4.23 1.59 14.37
C LEU A 212 5.54 2.30 14.00
N THR A 213 6.54 1.53 13.56
CA THR A 213 7.83 2.09 13.13
C THR A 213 7.71 2.94 11.87
N VAL A 214 7.02 2.47 10.83
CA VAL A 214 6.90 3.23 9.58
C VAL A 214 5.97 4.44 9.70
N MET A 215 5.19 4.54 10.77
CA MET A 215 4.31 5.68 11.05
C MET A 215 4.94 6.74 11.95
N LYS A 216 6.13 6.50 12.52
CA LYS A 216 6.89 7.54 13.23
C LYS A 216 7.16 8.72 12.28
N LYS A 217 7.11 9.94 12.83
CA LYS A 217 7.59 11.10 12.06
C LYS A 217 9.09 10.93 11.84
N PRO A 218 9.59 11.21 10.62
CA PRO A 218 11.03 11.37 10.44
C PRO A 218 11.53 12.41 11.46
N ILE A 219 12.63 12.12 12.12
CA ILE A 219 13.29 13.11 12.95
C ILE A 219 13.80 14.17 11.98
N SER A 220 13.23 15.39 12.07
CA SER A 220 13.73 16.52 11.29
C SER A 220 15.15 16.77 11.77
N GLY A 221 16.14 16.46 10.94
CA GLY A 221 17.52 16.91 11.15
C GLY A 221 17.60 18.41 10.92
#